data_051a839d7ad5eb3f105b0765f7188eef
#
_entry.id   051a839d7ad5eb3f105b0765f7188eef
#
_cell.length_a   1.000
_cell.length_b   1.000
_cell.length_c   1.000
_cell.angle_alpha   90.00
_cell.angle_beta   90.00
_cell.angle_gamma   90.00
#
_symmetry.space_group_name_H-M   'P 1'
#
loop_
_entity.id
_entity.type
_entity.pdbx_description
1 polymer ?
#
loop_
_entity_poly.entity_id
_entity_poly.type
_entity_poly.pdbx_seq_one_letter_code
_entity_poly.pdbx_strand_id
1 'polypeptide(L)'
;MAAGVLTPTLTNNLFARPQGANDRINVALIGCRGMGWSDLSDALVRPEVRCVALCDIDRHVLEDRAAELERRTGIKPTLYADYRKVLERKDIDAVIIGTPDHWHCLMMVDSCAAGKDVYVEKPLANSIAECDAMVAFAEHYKRVVQVGQQQRSGLIWHEMKKYLDSGSLGRIAKVNVWANFSYASILNPVQDSTPPEGVDFNMWLGPAPWKPYNS
;
A
#
# COMPACT_ATOMS: atom_id res chain seq x y z
N MET A 1 39.88 31.12 36.02
CA MET A 1 39.08 31.56 34.87
C MET A 1 38.79 30.36 34.02
N ALA A 2 37.57 29.84 34.11
CA ALA A 2 37.14 28.67 33.33
C ALA A 2 36.29 29.20 32.16
N ALA A 3 36.77 28.98 30.94
CA ALA A 3 36.05 29.32 29.72
C ALA A 3 35.00 28.26 29.44
N GLY A 4 33.73 28.64 29.57
CA GLY A 4 32.61 27.79 29.19
C GLY A 4 32.48 27.73 27.66
N VAL A 5 32.57 26.51 27.13
CA VAL A 5 32.25 26.21 25.72
C VAL A 5 30.74 26.11 25.58
N LEU A 6 30.14 27.12 24.97
CA LEU A 6 28.74 27.09 24.51
C LEU A 6 28.66 26.22 23.26
N THR A 7 28.14 25.01 23.38
CA THR A 7 27.72 24.20 22.22
C THR A 7 26.38 24.76 21.67
N PRO A 8 26.30 25.18 20.40
CA PRO A 8 25.03 25.58 19.83
C PRO A 8 24.18 24.32 19.60
N THR A 9 23.09 24.17 20.32
CA THR A 9 22.00 23.26 20.00
C THR A 9 21.35 23.74 18.69
N LEU A 10 21.77 23.19 17.57
CA LEU A 10 21.08 23.35 16.30
C LEU A 10 19.75 22.62 16.40
N THR A 11 18.69 23.32 16.75
CA THR A 11 17.33 22.86 16.58
C THR A 11 17.04 22.79 15.08
N ASN A 12 16.93 21.55 14.56
CA ASN A 12 16.54 21.27 13.19
C ASN A 12 15.05 21.63 12.96
N ASN A 13 14.72 22.90 12.96
CA ASN A 13 13.44 23.43 12.50
C ASN A 13 13.55 24.06 11.10
N LEU A 14 14.37 23.48 10.21
CA LEU A 14 14.66 24.06 8.90
C LEU A 14 13.65 23.70 7.80
N PHE A 15 12.54 22.99 8.08
CA PHE A 15 11.61 22.56 7.02
C PHE A 15 10.11 22.70 7.35
N ALA A 16 9.72 23.57 8.23
CA ALA A 16 8.33 24.00 8.28
C ALA A 16 8.08 25.11 7.25
N ARG A 17 8.21 24.83 5.96
CA ARG A 17 7.55 25.67 4.95
C ARG A 17 6.04 25.51 5.16
N PRO A 18 5.25 26.60 5.22
CA PRO A 18 3.80 26.51 5.14
C PRO A 18 3.51 25.83 3.80
N GLN A 19 3.06 24.57 3.83
CA GLN A 19 2.67 23.88 2.61
C GLN A 19 1.40 24.54 2.09
N GLY A 20 1.48 25.11 0.89
CA GLY A 20 0.32 25.56 0.14
C GLY A 20 -0.61 24.36 -0.13
N ALA A 21 -1.87 24.62 -0.46
CA ALA A 21 -2.81 23.56 -0.80
C ALA A 21 -2.31 22.70 -1.98
N ASN A 22 -1.51 23.29 -2.87
CA ASN A 22 -0.93 22.62 -4.05
C ASN A 22 0.33 21.78 -3.75
N ASP A 23 0.86 21.86 -2.52
CA ASP A 23 2.03 21.06 -2.13
C ASP A 23 1.65 19.76 -1.41
N ARG A 24 0.36 19.42 -1.41
CA ARG A 24 -0.19 18.25 -0.72
C ARG A 24 -0.57 17.17 -1.70
N ILE A 25 -0.30 15.93 -1.32
CA ILE A 25 -0.68 14.73 -2.06
C ILE A 25 -1.85 14.08 -1.32
N ASN A 26 -3.02 14.12 -1.91
CA ASN A 26 -4.18 13.46 -1.36
C ASN A 26 -4.22 11.99 -1.80
N VAL A 27 -4.17 11.09 -0.84
CA VAL A 27 -4.21 9.66 -1.11
C VAL A 27 -5.51 9.04 -0.62
N ALA A 28 -5.90 7.94 -1.24
CA ALA A 28 -6.91 7.03 -0.71
C ALA A 28 -6.31 5.65 -0.46
N LEU A 29 -6.78 4.97 0.58
CA LEU A 29 -6.46 3.58 0.84
C LEU A 29 -7.63 2.69 0.41
N ILE A 30 -7.34 1.66 -0.38
CA ILE A 30 -8.27 0.61 -0.80
C ILE A 30 -7.78 -0.72 -0.23
N GLY A 31 -8.53 -1.30 0.70
CA GLY A 31 -8.11 -2.42 1.54
C GLY A 31 -7.42 -1.94 2.82
N CYS A 32 -8.19 -1.80 3.90
CA CYS A 32 -7.79 -1.11 5.12
C CYS A 32 -7.22 -2.04 6.21
N ARG A 33 -7.00 -3.32 5.91
CA ARG A 33 -6.40 -4.28 6.84
C ARG A 33 -4.88 -4.41 6.64
N GLY A 34 -4.21 -5.11 7.52
CA GLY A 34 -2.84 -5.63 7.40
C GLY A 34 -1.86 -4.67 6.71
N MET A 35 -1.33 -5.13 5.58
CA MET A 35 -0.31 -4.37 4.84
C MET A 35 -0.82 -3.03 4.30
N GLY A 36 -2.03 -2.97 3.75
CA GLY A 36 -2.57 -1.70 3.27
C GLY A 36 -2.58 -0.60 4.33
N TRP A 37 -2.94 -0.94 5.57
CA TRP A 37 -2.88 0.00 6.69
C TRP A 37 -1.43 0.37 7.08
N SER A 38 -0.51 -0.59 7.00
CA SER A 38 0.92 -0.32 7.24
C SER A 38 1.48 0.64 6.18
N ASP A 39 1.22 0.38 4.91
CA ASP A 39 1.68 1.21 3.80
C ASP A 39 1.15 2.65 3.89
N LEU A 40 -0.14 2.80 4.23
CA LEU A 40 -0.69 4.13 4.49
C LEU A 40 0.00 4.80 5.68
N SER A 41 0.26 4.05 6.75
CA SER A 41 0.91 4.59 7.95
C SER A 41 2.33 5.08 7.65
N ASP A 42 3.07 4.36 6.81
CA ASP A 42 4.40 4.75 6.35
C ASP A 42 4.34 5.98 5.41
N ALA A 43 3.36 6.03 4.52
CA ALA A 43 3.14 7.19 3.65
C ALA A 43 2.83 8.46 4.46
N LEU A 44 2.03 8.35 5.53
CA LEU A 44 1.65 9.47 6.40
C LEU A 44 2.80 10.03 7.26
N VAL A 45 3.98 9.40 7.28
CA VAL A 45 5.19 9.99 7.87
C VAL A 45 5.64 11.22 7.05
N ARG A 46 5.26 11.29 5.79
CA ARG A 46 5.55 12.43 4.93
C ARG A 46 4.54 13.56 5.17
N PRO A 47 4.99 14.75 5.52
CA PRO A 47 4.10 15.86 5.89
C PRO A 47 3.22 16.35 4.72
N GLU A 48 3.63 16.10 3.48
CA GLU A 48 2.88 16.42 2.27
C GLU A 48 1.72 15.45 1.99
N VAL A 49 1.72 14.24 2.59
CA VAL A 49 0.72 13.21 2.32
C VAL A 49 -0.49 13.36 3.24
N ARG A 50 -1.69 13.26 2.65
CA ARG A 50 -2.97 13.27 3.37
C ARG A 50 -3.85 12.13 2.89
N CYS A 51 -4.34 11.31 3.81
CA CYS A 51 -5.38 10.35 3.49
C CYS A 51 -6.75 11.01 3.60
N VAL A 52 -7.45 11.12 2.47
CA VAL A 52 -8.76 11.78 2.37
C VAL A 52 -9.92 10.81 2.15
N ALA A 53 -9.63 9.53 1.88
CA ALA A 53 -10.63 8.49 1.70
C ALA A 53 -10.11 7.11 2.12
N LEU A 54 -11.00 6.29 2.68
CA LEU A 54 -10.77 4.88 2.98
C LEU A 54 -11.82 4.05 2.26
N CYS A 55 -11.42 2.91 1.70
CA CYS A 55 -12.30 1.97 1.02
C CYS A 55 -12.04 0.55 1.51
N ASP A 56 -13.06 -0.11 2.00
CA ASP A 56 -13.02 -1.53 2.38
C ASP A 56 -14.41 -2.14 2.25
N ILE A 57 -14.48 -3.43 2.04
CA ILE A 57 -15.73 -4.21 1.96
C ILE A 57 -16.32 -4.53 3.36
N ASP A 58 -15.54 -4.30 4.40
CA ASP A 58 -15.92 -4.52 5.79
C ASP A 58 -16.16 -3.17 6.48
N ARG A 59 -17.44 -2.91 6.80
CA ARG A 59 -17.87 -1.66 7.43
C ARG A 59 -17.20 -1.42 8.78
N HIS A 60 -17.02 -2.47 9.58
CA HIS A 60 -16.42 -2.33 10.91
C HIS A 60 -14.94 -1.92 10.81
N VAL A 61 -14.21 -2.50 9.85
CA VAL A 61 -12.83 -2.10 9.57
C VAL A 61 -12.76 -0.64 9.13
N LEU A 62 -13.67 -0.22 8.25
CA LEU A 62 -13.73 1.18 7.79
C LEU A 62 -13.93 2.15 8.95
N GLU A 63 -14.89 1.88 9.82
CA GLU A 63 -15.23 2.73 10.95
C GLU A 63 -14.07 2.83 11.95
N ASP A 64 -13.44 1.70 12.30
CA ASP A 64 -12.29 1.65 13.21
C ASP A 64 -11.08 2.42 12.65
N ARG A 65 -10.78 2.19 11.37
CA ARG A 65 -9.64 2.85 10.69
C ARG A 65 -9.87 4.33 10.48
N ALA A 66 -11.11 4.74 10.22
CA ALA A 66 -11.46 6.16 10.14
C ALA A 66 -11.25 6.88 11.47
N ALA A 67 -11.71 6.29 12.56
CA ALA A 67 -11.53 6.84 13.90
C ALA A 67 -10.03 6.90 14.29
N GLU A 68 -9.25 5.88 13.93
CA GLU A 68 -7.81 5.87 14.16
C GLU A 68 -7.10 6.97 13.34
N LEU A 69 -7.45 7.10 12.05
CA LEU A 69 -6.86 8.11 11.18
C LEU A 69 -7.17 9.53 11.66
N GLU A 70 -8.43 9.80 12.00
CA GLU A 70 -8.87 11.09 12.51
C GLU A 70 -8.13 11.45 13.81
N ARG A 71 -7.98 10.50 14.74
CA ARG A 71 -7.22 10.70 15.98
C ARG A 71 -5.75 11.00 15.73
N ARG A 72 -5.11 10.35 14.72
CA ARG A 72 -3.68 10.52 14.40
C ARG A 72 -3.37 11.79 13.63
N THR A 73 -4.26 12.19 12.74
CA THR A 73 -3.98 13.24 11.75
C THR A 73 -4.88 14.46 11.86
N GLY A 74 -5.99 14.36 12.61
CA GLY A 74 -7.05 15.38 12.64
C GLY A 74 -7.90 15.43 11.37
N ILE A 75 -7.69 14.50 10.41
CA ILE A 75 -8.42 14.45 9.15
C ILE A 75 -9.44 13.33 9.21
N LYS A 76 -10.70 13.69 8.99
CA LYS A 76 -11.80 12.73 8.86
C LYS A 76 -11.90 12.26 7.41
N PRO A 77 -11.58 10.99 7.10
CA PRO A 77 -11.66 10.50 5.72
C PRO A 77 -13.12 10.25 5.31
N THR A 78 -13.39 10.32 4.01
CA THR A 78 -14.65 9.80 3.45
C THR A 78 -14.55 8.29 3.31
N LEU A 79 -15.62 7.56 3.67
CA LEU A 79 -15.68 6.10 3.66
C LEU A 79 -16.42 5.58 2.43
N TYR A 80 -15.87 4.53 1.83
CA TYR A 80 -16.44 3.89 0.64
C TYR A 80 -16.43 2.37 0.79
N ALA A 81 -17.51 1.72 0.37
CA ALA A 81 -17.57 0.27 0.21
C ALA A 81 -17.16 -0.19 -1.20
N ASP A 82 -17.13 0.73 -2.17
CA ASP A 82 -16.80 0.46 -3.57
C ASP A 82 -15.66 1.39 -4.03
N TYR A 83 -14.52 0.79 -4.42
CA TYR A 83 -13.34 1.53 -4.85
C TYR A 83 -13.59 2.42 -6.08
N ARG A 84 -14.52 2.04 -6.96
CA ARG A 84 -14.88 2.82 -8.16
C ARG A 84 -15.37 4.21 -7.78
N LYS A 85 -16.06 4.34 -6.64
CA LYS A 85 -16.48 5.64 -6.10
C LYS A 85 -15.32 6.48 -5.57
N VAL A 86 -14.26 5.84 -5.08
CA VAL A 86 -13.00 6.53 -4.75
C VAL A 86 -12.38 7.12 -6.02
N LEU A 87 -12.35 6.35 -7.11
CA LEU A 87 -11.73 6.77 -8.38
C LEU A 87 -12.47 7.92 -9.07
N GLU A 88 -13.78 8.10 -8.83
CA GLU A 88 -14.57 9.23 -9.35
C GLU A 88 -14.12 10.58 -8.75
N ARG A 89 -13.47 10.59 -7.60
CA ARG A 89 -13.02 11.82 -6.91
C ARG A 89 -11.84 12.47 -7.64
N LYS A 90 -11.97 13.76 -7.92
CA LYS A 90 -10.95 14.53 -8.65
C LYS A 90 -9.86 15.11 -7.72
N ASP A 91 -10.14 15.15 -6.44
CA ASP A 91 -9.22 15.66 -5.41
C ASP A 91 -8.26 14.59 -4.86
N ILE A 92 -8.33 13.34 -5.33
CA ILE A 92 -7.40 12.26 -4.99
C ILE A 92 -6.33 12.20 -6.08
N ASP A 93 -5.06 12.27 -5.67
CA ASP A 93 -3.89 12.21 -6.55
C ASP A 93 -3.41 10.78 -6.75
N ALA A 94 -3.38 9.99 -5.68
CA ALA A 94 -2.88 8.62 -5.70
C ALA A 94 -3.71 7.68 -4.85
N VAL A 95 -3.62 6.38 -5.15
CA VAL A 95 -4.26 5.32 -4.37
C VAL A 95 -3.24 4.30 -3.88
N ILE A 96 -3.46 3.80 -2.66
CA ILE A 96 -2.74 2.66 -2.09
C ILE A 96 -3.69 1.46 -2.16
N ILE A 97 -3.27 0.39 -2.84
CA ILE A 97 -4.06 -0.83 -3.03
C ILE A 97 -3.45 -1.93 -2.17
N GLY A 98 -4.10 -2.25 -1.05
CA GLY A 98 -3.72 -3.30 -0.11
C GLY A 98 -4.80 -4.38 0.01
N THR A 99 -5.49 -4.66 -1.09
CA THR A 99 -6.55 -5.69 -1.21
C THR A 99 -5.95 -7.08 -1.39
N PRO A 100 -6.77 -8.17 -1.43
CA PRO A 100 -6.30 -9.47 -1.88
C PRO A 100 -5.80 -9.46 -3.33
N ASP A 101 -4.88 -10.38 -3.63
CA ASP A 101 -4.10 -10.44 -4.87
C ASP A 101 -4.93 -10.38 -6.15
N HIS A 102 -6.07 -11.06 -6.15
CA HIS A 102 -6.95 -11.16 -7.33
C HIS A 102 -7.63 -9.84 -7.71
N TRP A 103 -7.54 -8.83 -6.86
CA TRP A 103 -8.03 -7.48 -7.11
C TRP A 103 -6.97 -6.52 -7.66
N HIS A 104 -5.66 -6.83 -7.48
CA HIS A 104 -4.59 -5.90 -7.75
C HIS A 104 -4.58 -5.38 -9.18
N CYS A 105 -4.66 -6.28 -10.17
CA CYS A 105 -4.64 -5.90 -11.58
C CYS A 105 -5.81 -4.96 -11.91
N LEU A 106 -7.04 -5.39 -11.63
CA LEU A 106 -8.23 -4.62 -12.01
C LEU A 106 -8.24 -3.24 -11.35
N MET A 107 -7.99 -3.18 -10.03
CA MET A 107 -7.97 -1.90 -9.31
C MET A 107 -6.86 -0.97 -9.79
N MET A 108 -5.69 -1.53 -10.13
CA MET A 108 -4.57 -0.74 -10.63
C MET A 108 -4.86 -0.16 -12.01
N VAL A 109 -5.37 -0.96 -12.95
CA VAL A 109 -5.67 -0.47 -14.31
C VAL A 109 -6.80 0.56 -14.30
N ASP A 110 -7.85 0.34 -13.50
CA ASP A 110 -8.93 1.30 -13.30
C ASP A 110 -8.42 2.61 -12.70
N SER A 111 -7.49 2.53 -11.74
CA SER A 111 -6.88 3.70 -11.11
C SER A 111 -6.06 4.52 -12.12
N CYS A 112 -5.25 3.86 -12.94
CA CYS A 112 -4.51 4.51 -14.01
C CYS A 112 -5.44 5.20 -15.01
N ALA A 113 -6.51 4.52 -15.42
CA ALA A 113 -7.52 5.07 -16.34
C ALA A 113 -8.26 6.27 -15.73
N ALA A 114 -8.46 6.28 -14.40
CA ALA A 114 -9.02 7.41 -13.66
C ALA A 114 -8.02 8.55 -13.41
N GLY A 115 -6.77 8.41 -13.88
CA GLY A 115 -5.72 9.42 -13.78
C GLY A 115 -5.03 9.46 -12.40
N LYS A 116 -5.08 8.37 -11.62
CA LYS A 116 -4.44 8.26 -10.31
C LYS A 116 -3.08 7.59 -10.42
N ASP A 117 -2.12 8.07 -9.63
CA ASP A 117 -0.91 7.32 -9.36
C ASP A 117 -1.20 6.19 -8.36
N VAL A 118 -0.39 5.12 -8.38
CA VAL A 118 -0.74 3.89 -7.68
C VAL A 118 0.45 3.32 -6.92
N TYR A 119 0.23 2.99 -5.66
CA TYR A 119 1.00 2.01 -4.93
C TYR A 119 0.16 0.73 -4.80
N VAL A 120 0.65 -0.40 -5.29
CA VAL A 120 -0.05 -1.69 -5.24
C VAL A 120 0.80 -2.72 -4.52
N GLU A 121 0.18 -3.43 -3.57
CA GLU A 121 0.87 -4.46 -2.79
C GLU A 121 1.34 -5.66 -3.64
N LYS A 122 2.29 -6.39 -3.07
CA LYS A 122 2.76 -7.67 -3.62
C LYS A 122 1.78 -8.80 -3.22
N PRO A 123 1.69 -9.88 -4.02
CA PRO A 123 2.22 -10.06 -5.37
C PRO A 123 1.52 -9.12 -6.35
N LEU A 124 2.20 -8.71 -7.41
CA LEU A 124 1.67 -7.71 -8.35
C LEU A 124 0.33 -8.14 -8.97
N ALA A 125 0.25 -9.39 -9.39
CA ALA A 125 -0.93 -9.97 -10.05
C ALA A 125 -0.92 -11.50 -9.96
N ASN A 126 -2.02 -12.15 -10.38
CA ASN A 126 -2.17 -13.60 -10.38
C ASN A 126 -1.62 -14.28 -11.64
N SER A 127 -1.34 -13.52 -12.69
CA SER A 127 -0.81 -14.05 -13.96
C SER A 127 0.15 -13.09 -14.64
N ILE A 128 0.99 -13.61 -15.55
CA ILE A 128 1.89 -12.79 -16.36
C ILE A 128 1.09 -11.86 -17.26
N ALA A 129 -0.02 -12.33 -17.84
CA ALA A 129 -0.86 -11.49 -18.69
C ALA A 129 -1.45 -10.28 -17.95
N GLU A 130 -1.80 -10.44 -16.68
CA GLU A 130 -2.20 -9.31 -15.83
C GLU A 130 -1.03 -8.34 -15.60
N CYS A 131 0.18 -8.85 -15.34
CA CYS A 131 1.37 -7.99 -15.21
C CYS A 131 1.63 -7.17 -16.47
N ASP A 132 1.52 -7.80 -17.65
CA ASP A 132 1.70 -7.11 -18.94
C ASP A 132 0.63 -6.02 -19.15
N ALA A 133 -0.62 -6.31 -18.79
CA ALA A 133 -1.70 -5.33 -18.84
C ALA A 133 -1.41 -4.14 -17.91
N MET A 134 -0.97 -4.41 -16.68
CA MET A 134 -0.66 -3.36 -15.71
C MET A 134 0.46 -2.43 -16.21
N VAL A 135 1.52 -2.98 -16.79
CA VAL A 135 2.61 -2.20 -17.41
C VAL A 135 2.05 -1.33 -18.55
N ALA A 136 1.29 -1.94 -19.46
CA ALA A 136 0.72 -1.23 -20.61
C ALA A 136 -0.19 -0.08 -20.18
N PHE A 137 -1.03 -0.27 -19.16
CA PHE A 137 -1.91 0.77 -18.64
C PHE A 137 -1.14 1.90 -17.94
N ALA A 138 -0.13 1.58 -17.13
CA ALA A 138 0.71 2.58 -16.50
C ALA A 138 1.38 3.49 -17.54
N GLU A 139 1.93 2.90 -18.60
CA GLU A 139 2.58 3.63 -19.70
C GLU A 139 1.57 4.45 -20.51
N HIS A 140 0.44 3.83 -20.90
CA HIS A 140 -0.60 4.49 -21.70
C HIS A 140 -1.17 5.73 -21.02
N TYR A 141 -1.52 5.61 -19.73
CA TYR A 141 -2.08 6.71 -18.95
C TYR A 141 -1.01 7.61 -18.30
N LYS A 142 0.27 7.28 -18.48
CA LYS A 142 1.43 8.04 -17.94
C LYS A 142 1.30 8.22 -16.42
N ARG A 143 0.98 7.15 -15.72
CA ARG A 143 0.86 7.17 -14.25
C ARG A 143 2.11 6.61 -13.61
N VAL A 144 2.42 7.15 -12.43
CA VAL A 144 3.47 6.59 -11.58
C VAL A 144 2.88 5.40 -10.83
N VAL A 145 3.49 4.23 -11.02
CA VAL A 145 3.07 3.00 -10.35
C VAL A 145 4.27 2.40 -9.59
N GLN A 146 4.06 2.14 -8.31
CA GLN A 146 5.02 1.47 -7.45
C GLN A 146 4.44 0.16 -6.93
N VAL A 147 5.18 -0.92 -7.10
CA VAL A 147 4.85 -2.22 -6.48
C VAL A 147 5.44 -2.31 -5.08
N GLY A 148 4.68 -2.80 -4.13
CA GLY A 148 5.01 -2.95 -2.71
C GLY A 148 6.07 -4.02 -2.43
N GLN A 149 7.25 -3.89 -3.02
CA GLN A 149 8.39 -4.77 -2.78
C GLN A 149 9.29 -4.19 -1.67
N GLN A 150 8.76 -4.05 -0.46
CA GLN A 150 9.37 -3.33 0.67
C GLN A 150 10.80 -3.80 0.98
N GLN A 151 11.07 -5.10 0.87
CA GLN A 151 12.39 -5.67 1.15
C GLN A 151 13.49 -5.07 0.27
N ARG A 152 13.17 -4.63 -0.95
CA ARG A 152 14.15 -3.97 -1.83
C ARG A 152 14.67 -2.64 -1.30
N SER A 153 13.93 -2.00 -0.40
CA SER A 153 14.28 -0.73 0.22
C SER A 153 14.95 -0.88 1.59
N GLY A 154 15.07 -2.10 2.09
CA GLY A 154 15.70 -2.37 3.39
C GLY A 154 17.22 -2.15 3.38
N LEU A 155 17.76 -1.58 4.45
CA LEU A 155 19.21 -1.28 4.55
C LEU A 155 20.09 -2.49 4.31
N ILE A 156 19.73 -3.66 4.82
CA ILE A 156 20.49 -4.90 4.64
C ILE A 156 20.61 -5.28 3.15
N TRP A 157 19.55 -5.06 2.37
CA TRP A 157 19.56 -5.35 0.93
C TRP A 157 20.41 -4.34 0.15
N HIS A 158 20.42 -3.08 0.57
CA HIS A 158 21.31 -2.08 0.01
C HIS A 158 22.78 -2.39 0.29
N GLU A 159 23.11 -2.78 1.52
CA GLU A 159 24.49 -3.17 1.87
C GLU A 159 24.93 -4.46 1.15
N MET A 160 24.04 -5.45 1.05
CA MET A 160 24.29 -6.66 0.27
C MET A 160 24.55 -6.33 -1.21
N LYS A 161 23.73 -5.44 -1.80
CA LYS A 161 23.94 -5.01 -3.18
C LYS A 161 25.28 -4.33 -3.37
N LYS A 162 25.68 -3.41 -2.48
CA LYS A 162 27.00 -2.77 -2.53
C LYS A 162 28.13 -3.80 -2.48
N TYR A 163 28.02 -4.80 -1.61
CA TYR A 163 29.01 -5.85 -1.51
C TYR A 163 29.09 -6.69 -2.78
N LEU A 164 27.96 -7.05 -3.39
CA LEU A 164 27.92 -7.76 -4.67
C LEU A 164 28.53 -6.92 -5.81
N ASP A 165 28.16 -5.64 -5.88
CA ASP A 165 28.64 -4.71 -6.92
C ASP A 165 30.16 -4.41 -6.78
N SER A 166 30.72 -4.55 -5.57
CA SER A 166 32.17 -4.34 -5.35
C SER A 166 33.05 -5.38 -6.04
N GLY A 167 32.47 -6.47 -6.52
CA GLY A 167 33.23 -7.58 -7.10
C GLY A 167 34.00 -8.43 -6.10
N SER A 168 33.89 -8.16 -4.80
CA SER A 168 34.65 -8.89 -3.74
C SER A 168 34.35 -10.39 -3.70
N LEU A 169 33.16 -10.81 -4.19
CA LEU A 169 32.83 -12.23 -4.36
C LEU A 169 33.41 -12.86 -5.63
N GLY A 170 34.03 -12.05 -6.49
CA GLY A 170 34.46 -12.52 -7.80
C GLY A 170 33.28 -12.87 -8.71
N ARG A 171 33.48 -13.85 -9.59
CA ARG A 171 32.46 -14.32 -10.54
C ARG A 171 31.42 -15.16 -9.78
N ILE A 172 30.19 -14.67 -9.71
CA ILE A 172 29.06 -15.44 -9.15
C ILE A 172 28.65 -16.51 -10.16
N ALA A 173 28.94 -17.77 -9.85
CA ALA A 173 28.64 -18.91 -10.72
C ALA A 173 27.28 -19.55 -10.42
N LYS A 174 26.81 -19.45 -9.16
CA LYS A 174 25.54 -20.06 -8.71
C LYS A 174 24.95 -19.26 -7.57
N VAL A 175 23.64 -19.12 -7.59
CA VAL A 175 22.84 -18.58 -6.50
C VAL A 175 21.82 -19.64 -6.08
N ASN A 176 21.79 -20.00 -4.80
CA ASN A 176 20.76 -20.84 -4.23
C ASN A 176 19.83 -19.95 -3.41
N VAL A 177 18.54 -20.07 -3.65
CA VAL A 177 17.51 -19.37 -2.89
C VAL A 177 16.54 -20.40 -2.34
N TRP A 178 16.25 -20.32 -1.07
CA TRP A 178 15.24 -21.16 -0.43
C TRP A 178 14.43 -20.34 0.55
N ALA A 179 13.19 -20.75 0.75
CA ALA A 179 12.31 -20.22 1.75
C ALA A 179 11.71 -21.41 2.53
N ASN A 180 11.75 -21.30 3.86
CA ASN A 180 11.15 -22.30 4.74
C ASN A 180 10.08 -21.60 5.58
N PHE A 181 8.83 -21.66 5.10
CA PHE A 181 7.69 -21.09 5.79
C PHE A 181 6.76 -22.19 6.28
N SER A 182 6.35 -22.07 7.53
CA SER A 182 5.34 -22.94 8.14
C SER A 182 4.04 -22.12 8.33
N TYR A 183 3.44 -21.68 7.24
CA TYR A 183 2.16 -20.95 7.30
C TYR A 183 0.94 -21.87 7.37
N ALA A 184 1.09 -23.11 6.95
CA ALA A 184 0.00 -24.05 6.95
C ALA A 184 0.10 -24.97 8.17
N SER A 185 -0.59 -24.63 9.24
CA SER A 185 -1.19 -25.65 10.07
C SER A 185 -2.18 -26.41 9.20
N ILE A 186 -2.29 -27.74 9.39
CA ILE A 186 -3.37 -28.52 8.78
C ILE A 186 -4.67 -27.89 9.28
N LEU A 187 -5.32 -27.11 8.41
CA LEU A 187 -6.62 -26.55 8.70
C LEU A 187 -7.65 -27.67 8.59
N ASN A 188 -8.44 -27.85 9.64
CA ASN A 188 -9.61 -28.69 9.52
C ASN A 188 -10.55 -28.08 8.47
N PRO A 189 -11.25 -28.91 7.66
CA PRO A 189 -12.25 -28.39 6.74
C PRO A 189 -13.26 -27.53 7.49
N VAL A 190 -13.44 -26.29 7.04
CA VAL A 190 -14.45 -25.38 7.58
C VAL A 190 -15.71 -25.49 6.74
N GLN A 191 -16.86 -25.58 7.40
CA GLN A 191 -18.15 -25.64 6.71
C GLN A 191 -18.52 -24.28 6.14
N ASP A 192 -19.25 -24.30 5.03
CA ASP A 192 -19.82 -23.11 4.44
C ASP A 192 -20.75 -22.39 5.44
N SER A 193 -20.69 -21.09 5.47
CA SER A 193 -21.45 -20.26 6.38
C SER A 193 -21.88 -18.96 5.70
N THR A 194 -22.56 -18.10 6.43
CA THR A 194 -22.89 -16.75 5.96
C THR A 194 -21.74 -15.80 6.28
N PRO A 195 -21.45 -14.85 5.39
CA PRO A 195 -20.48 -13.79 5.69
C PRO A 195 -20.90 -13.03 6.98
N PRO A 196 -19.94 -12.52 7.75
CA PRO A 196 -20.23 -11.65 8.88
C PRO A 196 -21.07 -10.44 8.47
N GLU A 197 -21.88 -9.94 9.39
CA GLU A 197 -22.64 -8.71 9.16
C GLU A 197 -21.71 -7.54 8.84
N GLY A 198 -22.05 -6.74 7.84
CA GLY A 198 -21.25 -5.58 7.42
C GLY A 198 -20.13 -5.91 6.44
N VAL A 199 -19.98 -7.18 6.01
CA VAL A 199 -18.98 -7.62 5.03
C VAL A 199 -19.63 -7.93 3.68
N ASP A 200 -19.21 -7.24 2.63
CA ASP A 200 -19.61 -7.55 1.25
C ASP A 200 -18.71 -8.65 0.66
N PHE A 201 -19.11 -9.91 0.86
CA PHE A 201 -18.34 -11.05 0.36
C PHE A 201 -18.37 -11.17 -1.18
N ASN A 202 -19.44 -10.70 -1.85
CA ASN A 202 -19.47 -10.69 -3.31
C ASN A 202 -18.40 -9.72 -3.88
N MET A 203 -18.28 -8.55 -3.28
CA MET A 203 -17.20 -7.62 -3.62
C MET A 203 -15.83 -8.18 -3.22
N TRP A 204 -15.71 -8.98 -2.13
CA TRP A 204 -14.47 -9.65 -1.79
C TRP A 204 -14.05 -10.64 -2.88
N LEU A 205 -14.98 -11.46 -3.37
CA LEU A 205 -14.74 -12.41 -4.47
C LEU A 205 -14.35 -11.68 -5.76
N GLY A 206 -15.08 -10.62 -6.11
CA GLY A 206 -14.81 -9.82 -7.30
C GLY A 206 -14.58 -10.62 -8.57
N PRO A 207 -13.38 -10.53 -9.19
CA PRO A 207 -13.06 -11.28 -10.41
C PRO A 207 -12.78 -12.77 -10.18
N ALA A 208 -12.68 -13.22 -8.93
CA ALA A 208 -12.44 -14.65 -8.63
C ALA A 208 -13.68 -15.50 -8.91
N PRO A 209 -13.53 -16.79 -9.23
CA PRO A 209 -14.66 -17.70 -9.37
C PRO A 209 -15.52 -17.70 -8.10
N TRP A 210 -16.84 -17.76 -8.30
CA TRP A 210 -17.75 -17.80 -7.18
C TRP A 210 -17.54 -19.04 -6.30
N LYS A 211 -17.56 -18.86 -5.01
CA LYS A 211 -17.57 -19.91 -4.01
C LYS A 211 -18.36 -19.43 -2.78
N PRO A 212 -18.94 -20.38 -1.99
CA PRO A 212 -19.56 -20.00 -0.72
C PRO A 212 -18.53 -19.45 0.26
N TYR A 213 -19.01 -18.63 1.20
CA TYR A 213 -18.18 -18.14 2.30
C TYR A 213 -17.89 -19.29 3.28
N ASN A 214 -16.63 -19.41 3.67
CA ASN A 214 -16.18 -20.19 4.82
C ASN A 214 -15.05 -19.44 5.53
N SER A 215 -15.06 -19.44 6.85
CA SER A 215 -14.12 -18.68 7.70
C SER A 215 -13.01 -19.57 8.24
#